data_bef87cc7149b02dccfca23e67bff2aa7
#
_entry.id   bef87cc7149b02dccfca23e67bff2aa7
#
_cell.length_a   1.000
_cell.length_b   1.000
_cell.length_c   1.000
_cell.angle_alpha   90.00
_cell.angle_beta   90.00
_cell.angle_gamma   90.00
#
_symmetry.space_group_name_H-M   'P 1'
#
loop_
_entity.id
_entity.type
_entity.pdbx_description
1 polymer ?
#
loop_
_entity_poly.entity_id
_entity_poly.type
_entity_poly.pdbx_seq_one_letter_code
_entity_poly.pdbx_strand_id
1 'polypeptide(L)'
;AKEKVEKHFPGAETACVPVADGGEGSVDAFITALGGSKVTVKVKNPYFEDMDSYYGLINEGKTAVIEMASCAGLPLVEDRKDPRKTTTYGVGQLILAAAESGVEKIIVGLGGSSTNDGGCGAAAAVGVKFYDKDGKEFVPTGGTTADICKIDLSGKAEILNKVEIVTMCDIDNPMYGPTGASHIFGPQKGADEAMVLELDEGIKNLSRAITEAIGKDISEVPGTGAAGAMGAGMIAFFGSRLQMGIQTVLDTVKFDEMISDADYIITGEGKLDSQSLRGKVVIRSEERRVGKECR
;
A
#
# COMPACT_ATOMS: atom_id res chain seq x y z
N ALA A 1 -16.83 16.79 14.20
CA ALA A 1 -16.59 16.80 15.64
C ALA A 1 -16.03 18.16 16.07
N LYS A 2 -14.93 18.66 15.50
CA LYS A 2 -14.23 19.91 15.85
C LYS A 2 -15.19 21.10 16.04
N GLU A 3 -15.95 21.48 15.03
CA GLU A 3 -16.91 22.60 15.09
C GLU A 3 -17.93 22.50 16.25
N LYS A 4 -18.34 21.28 16.60
CA LYS A 4 -19.25 21.03 17.71
C LYS A 4 -18.55 21.22 19.05
N VAL A 5 -17.32 20.77 19.19
CA VAL A 5 -16.53 20.96 20.41
C VAL A 5 -16.29 22.44 20.62
N GLU A 6 -15.76 23.16 19.64
CA GLU A 6 -15.50 24.61 19.73
C GLU A 6 -16.75 25.45 20.01
N LYS A 7 -17.92 25.01 19.48
CA LYS A 7 -19.21 25.67 19.75
C LYS A 7 -19.68 25.52 21.19
N HIS A 8 -19.48 24.34 21.80
CA HIS A 8 -20.01 24.05 23.14
C HIS A 8 -18.98 24.27 24.26
N PHE A 9 -17.71 24.33 23.92
CA PHE A 9 -16.61 24.63 24.84
C PHE A 9 -15.77 25.79 24.28
N PRO A 10 -16.24 27.04 24.45
CA PRO A 10 -15.51 28.21 24.00
C PRO A 10 -14.10 28.26 24.64
N GLY A 11 -13.09 28.38 23.82
CA GLY A 11 -11.67 28.36 24.27
C GLY A 11 -11.01 26.99 24.27
N ALA A 12 -11.71 25.91 23.88
CA ALA A 12 -11.07 24.62 23.68
C ALA A 12 -10.16 24.67 22.45
N GLU A 13 -8.91 24.29 22.62
CA GLU A 13 -8.00 24.00 21.51
C GLU A 13 -8.28 22.62 20.96
N THR A 14 -8.44 22.49 19.64
CA THR A 14 -8.80 21.22 19.01
C THR A 14 -7.82 20.85 17.90
N ALA A 15 -7.26 19.65 17.96
CA ALA A 15 -6.49 19.05 16.89
C ALA A 15 -7.31 17.93 16.22
N CYS A 16 -7.31 17.88 14.89
CA CYS A 16 -7.97 16.83 14.12
C CYS A 16 -6.94 15.99 13.39
N VAL A 17 -7.00 14.68 13.58
CA VAL A 17 -6.19 13.72 12.86
C VAL A 17 -7.11 12.92 11.92
N PRO A 18 -7.14 13.21 10.62
CA PRO A 18 -7.83 12.37 9.66
C PRO A 18 -7.19 11.00 9.62
N VAL A 19 -8.00 9.96 9.63
CA VAL A 19 -7.53 8.58 9.58
C VAL A 19 -7.73 8.04 8.18
N ALA A 20 -6.71 7.34 7.69
CA ALA A 20 -6.70 6.70 6.38
C ALA A 20 -6.23 5.25 6.52
N ASP A 21 -6.79 4.37 5.70
CA ASP A 21 -6.50 2.93 5.68
C ASP A 21 -5.54 2.52 4.54
N GLY A 22 -4.95 3.51 3.84
CA GLY A 22 -4.07 3.28 2.70
C GLY A 22 -4.81 3.15 1.36
N GLY A 23 -6.13 3.35 1.35
CA GLY A 23 -6.94 3.47 0.12
C GLY A 23 -7.01 4.90 -0.40
N GLU A 24 -7.99 5.15 -1.29
CA GLU A 24 -8.27 6.47 -1.86
C GLU A 24 -8.51 7.52 -0.76
N GLY A 25 -7.91 8.70 -0.94
CA GLY A 25 -8.00 9.81 0.01
C GLY A 25 -6.94 9.81 1.11
N SER A 26 -6.09 8.79 1.18
CA SER A 26 -5.00 8.74 2.17
C SER A 26 -4.02 9.89 2.01
N VAL A 27 -3.64 10.24 0.78
CA VAL A 27 -2.76 11.40 0.49
C VAL A 27 -3.39 12.69 1.00
N ASP A 28 -4.67 12.92 0.72
CA ASP A 28 -5.39 14.11 1.17
C ASP A 28 -5.52 14.16 2.70
N ALA A 29 -5.72 13.02 3.33
CA ALA A 29 -5.78 12.91 4.78
C ALA A 29 -4.44 13.32 5.42
N PHE A 30 -3.31 12.79 4.94
CA PHE A 30 -1.99 13.16 5.44
C PHE A 30 -1.65 14.63 5.20
N ILE A 31 -1.93 15.17 4.00
CA ILE A 31 -1.70 16.59 3.69
C ILE A 31 -2.58 17.49 4.60
N THR A 32 -3.82 17.08 4.85
CA THR A 32 -4.72 17.84 5.74
C THR A 32 -4.23 17.84 7.18
N ALA A 33 -3.67 16.73 7.65
CA ALA A 33 -3.19 16.60 9.03
C ALA A 33 -1.84 17.32 9.27
N LEU A 34 -0.92 17.27 8.31
CA LEU A 34 0.48 17.65 8.51
C LEU A 34 0.91 18.84 7.65
N GLY A 35 0.02 19.32 6.78
CA GLY A 35 0.43 20.23 5.72
C GLY A 35 1.19 19.50 4.62
N GLY A 36 1.44 20.20 3.53
CA GLY A 36 2.19 19.64 2.40
C GLY A 36 1.55 19.93 1.06
N SER A 37 1.94 19.21 0.03
CA SER A 37 1.48 19.41 -1.34
C SER A 37 1.44 18.13 -2.14
N LYS A 38 0.65 18.10 -3.21
CA LYS A 38 0.67 17.04 -4.22
C LYS A 38 1.71 17.33 -5.29
N VAL A 39 2.42 16.29 -5.71
CA VAL A 39 3.36 16.31 -6.84
C VAL A 39 2.78 15.42 -7.93
N THR A 40 2.51 16.01 -9.09
CA THR A 40 2.00 15.28 -10.26
C THR A 40 3.14 14.63 -11.03
N VAL A 41 2.97 13.38 -11.45
CA VAL A 41 3.94 12.58 -12.19
C VAL A 41 3.23 11.88 -13.35
N LYS A 42 3.88 11.84 -14.52
CA LYS A 42 3.43 10.99 -15.64
C LYS A 42 3.82 9.55 -15.38
N VAL A 43 2.83 8.68 -15.36
CA VAL A 43 2.99 7.24 -15.07
C VAL A 43 2.17 6.39 -16.02
N LYS A 44 2.33 5.08 -15.97
CA LYS A 44 1.45 4.13 -16.64
C LYS A 44 0.23 3.80 -15.77
N ASN A 45 -0.94 3.69 -16.42
CA ASN A 45 -2.15 3.15 -15.81
C ASN A 45 -2.09 1.61 -15.75
N PRO A 46 -3.12 0.90 -15.23
CA PRO A 46 -3.14 -0.56 -15.16
C PRO A 46 -2.95 -1.28 -16.50
N TYR A 47 -3.20 -0.63 -17.62
CA TYR A 47 -3.06 -1.18 -18.98
C TYR A 47 -1.87 -0.64 -19.77
N PHE A 48 -0.84 -0.12 -19.09
CA PHE A 48 0.36 0.52 -19.68
C PHE A 48 0.09 1.77 -20.55
N GLU A 49 -1.06 2.39 -20.44
CA GLU A 49 -1.36 3.66 -21.09
C GLU A 49 -0.81 4.81 -20.23
N ASP A 50 -0.40 5.92 -20.87
CA ASP A 50 0.10 7.09 -20.17
C ASP A 50 -1.03 7.82 -19.45
N MET A 51 -0.77 8.22 -18.19
CA MET A 51 -1.67 9.05 -17.38
C MET A 51 -0.88 9.98 -16.45
N ASP A 52 -1.53 11.03 -15.98
CA ASP A 52 -1.03 11.80 -14.86
C ASP A 52 -1.56 11.19 -13.55
N SER A 53 -0.65 10.98 -12.60
CA SER A 53 -0.96 10.57 -11.24
C SER A 53 -0.18 11.44 -10.25
N TYR A 54 -0.23 11.14 -8.96
CA TYR A 54 0.38 12.01 -7.95
C TYR A 54 0.85 11.23 -6.73
N TYR A 55 1.75 11.85 -5.98
CA TYR A 55 2.04 11.52 -4.59
C TYR A 55 1.97 12.77 -3.72
N GLY A 56 1.77 12.61 -2.42
CA GLY A 56 1.82 13.68 -1.43
C GLY A 56 3.21 13.86 -0.87
N LEU A 57 3.65 15.12 -0.70
CA LEU A 57 4.82 15.47 0.10
C LEU A 57 4.38 16.09 1.40
N ILE A 58 4.84 15.56 2.53
CA ILE A 58 4.55 16.02 3.89
C ILE A 58 5.87 16.15 4.69
N ASN A 59 5.78 16.60 5.93
CA ASN A 59 6.94 16.74 6.82
C ASN A 59 8.08 17.55 6.16
N GLU A 60 7.77 18.76 5.69
CA GLU A 60 8.75 19.65 5.02
C GLU A 60 9.43 19.00 3.80
N GLY A 61 8.71 18.12 3.09
CA GLY A 61 9.20 17.42 1.92
C GLY A 61 10.06 16.19 2.21
N LYS A 62 10.16 15.74 3.45
CA LYS A 62 10.97 14.57 3.84
C LYS A 62 10.23 13.23 3.69
N THR A 63 8.91 13.25 3.62
CA THR A 63 8.09 12.04 3.52
C THR A 63 7.17 12.14 2.31
N ALA A 64 7.20 11.10 1.45
CA ALA A 64 6.21 10.92 0.39
C ALA A 64 5.12 9.94 0.82
N VAL A 65 3.87 10.24 0.43
CA VAL A 65 2.72 9.34 0.60
C VAL A 65 2.17 8.99 -0.78
N ILE A 66 2.05 7.71 -1.07
CA ILE A 66 1.60 7.17 -2.35
C ILE A 66 0.36 6.30 -2.11
N GLU A 67 -0.71 6.56 -2.84
CA GLU A 67 -1.85 5.67 -2.98
C GLU A 67 -1.67 4.85 -4.24
N MET A 68 -1.54 3.53 -4.14
CA MET A 68 -1.46 2.72 -5.36
C MET A 68 -2.72 2.87 -6.24
N ALA A 69 -3.88 3.12 -5.63
CA ALA A 69 -5.14 3.31 -6.34
C ALA A 69 -5.11 4.50 -7.30
N SER A 70 -4.25 5.50 -7.08
CA SER A 70 -4.13 6.67 -7.96
C SER A 70 -3.66 6.35 -9.39
N CYS A 71 -2.98 5.20 -9.58
CA CYS A 71 -2.52 4.74 -10.90
C CYS A 71 -2.75 3.24 -11.16
N ALA A 72 -3.17 2.48 -10.15
CA ALA A 72 -3.44 1.04 -10.26
C ALA A 72 -4.76 0.65 -9.56
N GLY A 73 -5.71 1.58 -9.45
CA GLY A 73 -6.96 1.42 -8.74
C GLY A 73 -8.11 0.84 -9.56
N LEU A 74 -9.13 0.30 -8.86
CA LEU A 74 -10.35 -0.23 -9.46
C LEU A 74 -11.12 0.79 -10.32
N PRO A 75 -11.24 2.08 -9.96
CA PRO A 75 -11.93 3.06 -10.79
C PRO A 75 -11.33 3.23 -12.20
N LEU A 76 -10.03 2.95 -12.36
CA LEU A 76 -9.35 3.07 -13.64
C LEU A 76 -9.64 1.91 -14.62
N VAL A 77 -10.35 0.88 -14.17
CA VAL A 77 -10.60 -0.34 -14.92
C VAL A 77 -12.09 -0.76 -14.95
N GLU A 78 -13.00 0.06 -14.44
CA GLU A 78 -14.41 -0.32 -14.20
C GLU A 78 -15.12 -0.87 -15.44
N ASP A 79 -14.84 -0.34 -16.60
CA ASP A 79 -15.44 -0.70 -17.90
C ASP A 79 -14.77 -1.89 -18.60
N ARG A 80 -13.60 -2.33 -18.10
CA ARG A 80 -12.79 -3.39 -18.74
C ARG A 80 -12.00 -4.24 -17.73
N LYS A 81 -12.60 -4.59 -16.59
CA LYS A 81 -11.96 -5.39 -15.52
C LYS A 81 -11.44 -6.72 -16.05
N ASP A 82 -10.13 -6.89 -16.03
CA ASP A 82 -9.43 -8.16 -16.26
C ASP A 82 -8.09 -8.15 -15.51
N PRO A 83 -8.03 -8.74 -14.31
CA PRO A 83 -6.82 -8.70 -13.48
C PRO A 83 -5.63 -9.48 -14.06
N ARG A 84 -5.84 -10.26 -15.13
CA ARG A 84 -4.75 -10.91 -15.87
C ARG A 84 -3.93 -9.92 -16.69
N LYS A 85 -4.52 -8.79 -17.09
CA LYS A 85 -3.90 -7.79 -17.99
C LYS A 85 -3.38 -6.57 -17.26
N THR A 86 -3.74 -6.40 -15.99
CA THR A 86 -3.38 -5.22 -15.23
C THR A 86 -1.99 -5.32 -14.59
N THR A 87 -1.36 -4.16 -14.42
CA THR A 87 -0.01 -4.03 -13.88
C THR A 87 0.08 -2.95 -12.80
N THR A 88 1.02 -3.12 -11.88
CA THR A 88 1.43 -2.12 -10.89
C THR A 88 2.56 -1.20 -11.37
N TYR A 89 2.91 -1.21 -12.67
CA TYR A 89 4.07 -0.49 -13.21
C TYR A 89 4.08 1.00 -12.82
N GLY A 90 2.95 1.68 -12.92
CA GLY A 90 2.81 3.09 -12.52
C GLY A 90 3.10 3.35 -11.04
N VAL A 91 2.81 2.38 -10.17
CA VAL A 91 3.14 2.50 -8.73
C VAL A 91 4.65 2.53 -8.53
N GLY A 92 5.40 1.69 -9.24
CA GLY A 92 6.86 1.72 -9.23
C GLY A 92 7.43 3.05 -9.74
N GLN A 93 6.80 3.64 -10.78
CA GLN A 93 7.18 4.96 -11.28
C GLN A 93 6.93 6.06 -10.23
N LEU A 94 5.82 6.01 -9.49
CA LEU A 94 5.58 6.95 -8.37
C LEU A 94 6.61 6.78 -7.25
N ILE A 95 6.94 5.54 -6.88
CA ILE A 95 7.95 5.24 -5.85
C ILE A 95 9.33 5.79 -6.28
N LEU A 96 9.70 5.57 -7.53
CA LEU A 96 10.98 6.06 -8.07
C LEU A 96 11.03 7.58 -8.09
N ALA A 97 10.00 8.23 -8.62
CA ALA A 97 9.92 9.70 -8.66
C ALA A 97 9.96 10.32 -7.26
N ALA A 98 9.28 9.71 -6.28
CA ALA A 98 9.33 10.14 -4.90
C ALA A 98 10.75 10.00 -4.31
N ALA A 99 11.41 8.86 -4.54
CA ALA A 99 12.79 8.66 -4.07
C ALA A 99 13.77 9.67 -4.70
N GLU A 100 13.63 9.95 -6.01
CA GLU A 100 14.46 10.92 -6.74
C GLU A 100 14.23 12.37 -6.28
N SER A 101 13.08 12.67 -5.68
CA SER A 101 12.83 13.99 -5.09
C SER A 101 13.61 14.26 -3.78
N GLY A 102 14.30 13.24 -3.26
CA GLY A 102 15.17 13.36 -2.09
C GLY A 102 14.47 13.14 -0.75
N VAL A 103 13.31 12.47 -0.74
CA VAL A 103 12.61 12.11 0.50
C VAL A 103 13.42 11.08 1.31
N GLU A 104 13.29 11.13 2.62
CA GLU A 104 13.89 10.17 3.55
C GLU A 104 12.99 8.93 3.74
N LYS A 105 11.66 9.10 3.54
CA LYS A 105 10.64 8.07 3.77
C LYS A 105 9.57 8.07 2.70
N ILE A 106 9.11 6.88 2.30
CA ILE A 106 7.96 6.67 1.42
C ILE A 106 6.94 5.79 2.14
N ILE A 107 5.70 6.24 2.19
CA ILE A 107 4.55 5.49 2.70
C ILE A 107 3.71 5.10 1.49
N VAL A 108 3.46 3.79 1.31
CA VAL A 108 2.65 3.27 0.20
C VAL A 108 1.39 2.62 0.73
N GLY A 109 0.24 3.12 0.36
CA GLY A 109 -1.06 2.54 0.67
C GLY A 109 -1.50 1.54 -0.41
N LEU A 110 -1.94 0.35 0.00
CA LEU A 110 -2.32 -0.76 -0.89
C LEU A 110 -3.82 -0.89 -1.15
N GLY A 111 -4.66 -0.03 -0.56
CA GLY A 111 -6.10 -0.08 -0.72
C GLY A 111 -6.56 0.19 -2.16
N GLY A 112 -7.73 -0.36 -2.54
CA GLY A 112 -8.41 -0.03 -3.80
C GLY A 112 -7.78 -0.62 -5.07
N SER A 113 -6.88 -1.59 -5.00
CA SER A 113 -6.13 -2.13 -6.15
C SER A 113 -6.98 -2.86 -7.19
N SER A 114 -6.62 -2.73 -8.47
CA SER A 114 -7.19 -3.47 -9.61
C SER A 114 -6.29 -4.58 -10.14
N THR A 115 -5.11 -4.80 -9.56
CA THR A 115 -4.04 -5.64 -10.08
C THR A 115 -3.89 -6.95 -9.34
N ASN A 116 -3.24 -7.95 -9.98
CA ASN A 116 -2.90 -9.25 -9.38
C ASN A 116 -1.53 -9.74 -9.87
N ASP A 117 -0.58 -8.81 -10.04
CA ASP A 117 0.74 -9.06 -10.60
C ASP A 117 1.84 -9.23 -9.53
N GLY A 118 1.47 -9.34 -8.24
CA GLY A 118 2.42 -9.50 -7.15
C GLY A 118 3.40 -8.34 -6.97
N GLY A 119 3.10 -7.17 -7.52
CA GLY A 119 4.02 -6.02 -7.51
C GLY A 119 5.15 -6.12 -8.55
N CYS A 120 5.09 -7.10 -9.47
CA CYS A 120 6.12 -7.27 -10.49
C CYS A 120 6.22 -6.09 -11.44
N GLY A 121 5.09 -5.48 -11.82
CA GLY A 121 5.10 -4.25 -12.61
C GLY A 121 5.84 -3.12 -11.92
N ALA A 122 5.55 -2.88 -10.64
CA ALA A 122 6.23 -1.86 -9.84
C ALA A 122 7.74 -2.15 -9.72
N ALA A 123 8.11 -3.41 -9.50
CA ALA A 123 9.50 -3.84 -9.46
C ALA A 123 10.21 -3.61 -10.81
N ALA A 124 9.56 -3.94 -11.93
CA ALA A 124 10.11 -3.70 -13.26
C ALA A 124 10.33 -2.20 -13.53
N ALA A 125 9.43 -1.34 -13.10
CA ALA A 125 9.56 0.10 -13.26
C ALA A 125 10.79 0.69 -12.54
N VAL A 126 11.28 0.01 -11.51
CA VAL A 126 12.48 0.42 -10.75
C VAL A 126 13.73 -0.39 -11.10
N GLY A 127 13.69 -1.18 -12.20
CA GLY A 127 14.85 -1.85 -12.77
C GLY A 127 15.04 -3.32 -12.41
N VAL A 128 14.11 -3.94 -11.64
CA VAL A 128 14.09 -5.40 -11.46
C VAL A 128 13.70 -6.08 -12.77
N LYS A 129 14.38 -7.16 -13.12
CA LYS A 129 14.14 -7.87 -14.39
C LYS A 129 13.53 -9.24 -14.15
N PHE A 130 12.58 -9.59 -14.99
CA PHE A 130 11.88 -10.87 -14.98
C PHE A 130 12.15 -11.61 -16.30
N TYR A 131 12.43 -12.90 -16.22
CA TYR A 131 12.76 -13.71 -17.38
C TYR A 131 11.86 -14.96 -17.44
N ASP A 132 11.41 -15.28 -18.64
CA ASP A 132 10.68 -16.51 -18.93
C ASP A 132 11.63 -17.73 -19.07
N LYS A 133 11.07 -18.91 -19.40
CA LYS A 133 11.80 -20.17 -19.59
C LYS A 133 12.83 -20.12 -20.70
N ASP A 134 12.65 -19.24 -21.69
CA ASP A 134 13.55 -19.08 -22.82
C ASP A 134 14.62 -18.00 -22.56
N GLY A 135 14.65 -17.44 -21.35
CA GLY A 135 15.56 -16.37 -20.94
C GLY A 135 15.21 -15.00 -21.52
N LYS A 136 14.01 -14.82 -22.04
CA LYS A 136 13.54 -13.54 -22.56
C LYS A 136 13.02 -12.67 -21.43
N GLU A 137 13.49 -11.42 -21.39
CA GLU A 137 13.01 -10.40 -20.45
C GLU A 137 11.58 -9.94 -20.81
N PHE A 138 10.73 -9.82 -19.79
CA PHE A 138 9.36 -9.28 -19.94
C PHE A 138 8.90 -8.58 -18.66
N VAL A 139 7.85 -7.76 -18.78
CA VAL A 139 7.19 -7.14 -17.62
C VAL A 139 5.95 -7.97 -17.29
N PRO A 140 5.90 -8.63 -16.12
CA PRO A 140 4.76 -9.46 -15.76
C PRO A 140 3.48 -8.66 -15.52
N THR A 141 2.35 -9.28 -15.86
CA THR A 141 1.00 -8.90 -15.47
C THR A 141 0.37 -10.06 -14.70
N GLY A 142 -0.83 -9.91 -14.16
CA GLY A 142 -1.48 -10.99 -13.41
C GLY A 142 -1.51 -12.33 -14.16
N GLY A 143 -1.85 -12.33 -15.45
CA GLY A 143 -1.92 -13.54 -16.27
C GLY A 143 -0.57 -14.13 -16.70
N THR A 144 0.53 -13.43 -16.48
CA THR A 144 1.88 -13.89 -16.90
C THR A 144 2.83 -14.14 -15.73
N THR A 145 2.36 -14.03 -14.49
CA THR A 145 3.16 -14.38 -13.30
C THR A 145 3.58 -15.86 -13.29
N ALA A 146 2.79 -16.74 -13.92
CA ALA A 146 3.12 -18.15 -14.08
C ALA A 146 4.36 -18.40 -14.99
N ASP A 147 4.67 -17.47 -15.88
CA ASP A 147 5.78 -17.59 -16.84
C ASP A 147 7.12 -17.15 -16.25
N ILE A 148 7.14 -16.59 -15.04
CA ILE A 148 8.37 -16.14 -14.39
C ILE A 148 9.23 -17.35 -14.01
N CYS A 149 10.41 -17.44 -14.61
CA CYS A 149 11.41 -18.45 -14.33
C CYS A 149 12.60 -17.90 -13.53
N LYS A 150 12.91 -16.61 -13.69
CA LYS A 150 14.02 -15.96 -12.97
C LYS A 150 13.70 -14.51 -12.68
N ILE A 151 14.10 -14.05 -11.49
CA ILE A 151 14.07 -12.65 -11.06
C ILE A 151 15.51 -12.18 -10.87
N ASP A 152 15.85 -11.04 -11.45
CA ASP A 152 17.17 -10.41 -11.29
C ASP A 152 17.00 -9.04 -10.63
N LEU A 153 17.50 -8.92 -9.41
CA LEU A 153 17.41 -7.72 -8.59
C LEU A 153 18.58 -6.74 -8.83
N SER A 154 19.58 -7.12 -9.60
CA SER A 154 20.83 -6.36 -9.75
C SER A 154 20.65 -4.99 -10.41
N GLY A 155 19.60 -4.85 -11.23
CA GLY A 155 19.26 -3.59 -11.92
C GLY A 155 18.41 -2.63 -11.10
N LYS A 156 18.01 -3.00 -9.87
CA LYS A 156 17.18 -2.14 -9.04
C LYS A 156 17.85 -0.80 -8.76
N ALA A 157 17.10 0.31 -8.92
CA ALA A 157 17.58 1.66 -8.70
C ALA A 157 18.20 1.83 -7.30
N GLU A 158 19.49 2.17 -7.23
CA GLU A 158 20.25 2.29 -5.97
C GLU A 158 19.68 3.32 -5.00
N ILE A 159 18.99 4.36 -5.51
CA ILE A 159 18.39 5.40 -4.68
C ILE A 159 17.38 4.82 -3.68
N LEU A 160 16.70 3.73 -4.03
CA LEU A 160 15.73 3.06 -3.16
C LEU A 160 16.36 2.42 -1.92
N ASN A 161 17.66 2.17 -1.93
CA ASN A 161 18.37 1.67 -0.75
C ASN A 161 18.63 2.75 0.32
N LYS A 162 18.39 4.02 -0.03
CA LYS A 162 18.61 5.17 0.85
C LYS A 162 17.33 5.71 1.48
N VAL A 163 16.18 5.15 1.12
CA VAL A 163 14.87 5.61 1.53
C VAL A 163 14.18 4.54 2.37
N GLU A 164 13.65 4.91 3.53
CA GLU A 164 12.77 4.02 4.30
C GLU A 164 11.44 3.85 3.57
N ILE A 165 11.03 2.61 3.28
CA ILE A 165 9.73 2.33 2.66
C ILE A 165 8.85 1.58 3.64
N VAL A 166 7.65 2.13 3.90
CA VAL A 166 6.62 1.53 4.75
C VAL A 166 5.38 1.32 3.92
N THR A 167 4.78 0.15 4.03
CA THR A 167 3.56 -0.19 3.29
C THR A 167 2.39 -0.33 4.25
N MET A 168 1.35 0.47 4.04
CA MET A 168 0.09 0.40 4.80
C MET A 168 -0.72 -0.79 4.31
N CYS A 169 -0.98 -1.74 5.22
CA CYS A 169 -1.69 -2.98 4.93
C CYS A 169 -2.51 -3.42 6.15
N ASP A 170 -3.84 -3.41 6.02
CA ASP A 170 -4.77 -3.74 7.11
C ASP A 170 -5.35 -5.16 7.01
N ILE A 171 -4.79 -6.01 6.16
CA ILE A 171 -5.17 -7.40 5.99
C ILE A 171 -4.03 -8.35 6.35
N ASP A 172 -4.35 -9.58 6.68
CA ASP A 172 -3.40 -10.62 7.07
C ASP A 172 -3.33 -11.81 6.07
N ASN A 173 -4.01 -11.70 4.93
CA ASN A 173 -4.07 -12.74 3.93
C ASN A 173 -2.67 -13.11 3.38
N PRO A 174 -2.38 -14.44 3.19
CA PRO A 174 -1.15 -14.91 2.57
C PRO A 174 -1.14 -14.65 1.06
N MET A 175 -0.01 -14.93 0.39
CA MET A 175 0.13 -14.67 -1.04
C MET A 175 -0.90 -15.44 -1.89
N TYR A 176 -1.06 -16.75 -1.68
CA TYR A 176 -1.88 -17.64 -2.50
C TYR A 176 -2.66 -18.64 -1.64
N GLY A 177 -3.45 -19.49 -2.29
CA GLY A 177 -4.30 -20.48 -1.65
C GLY A 177 -5.70 -19.95 -1.32
N PRO A 178 -6.56 -20.73 -0.66
CA PRO A 178 -7.98 -20.42 -0.46
C PRO A 178 -8.26 -19.08 0.25
N THR A 179 -7.31 -18.59 1.04
CA THR A 179 -7.38 -17.29 1.73
C THR A 179 -6.39 -16.28 1.15
N GLY A 180 -5.76 -16.60 0.02
CA GLY A 180 -4.76 -15.77 -0.64
C GLY A 180 -5.34 -14.66 -1.52
N ALA A 181 -4.44 -13.92 -2.15
CA ALA A 181 -4.74 -12.73 -2.94
C ALA A 181 -5.82 -12.95 -4.00
N SER A 182 -5.67 -13.98 -4.83
CA SER A 182 -6.54 -14.22 -5.98
C SER A 182 -7.92 -14.70 -5.57
N HIS A 183 -8.02 -15.60 -4.60
CA HIS A 183 -9.29 -16.15 -4.13
C HIS A 183 -10.16 -15.10 -3.41
N ILE A 184 -9.55 -14.27 -2.56
CA ILE A 184 -10.29 -13.32 -1.73
C ILE A 184 -10.59 -12.02 -2.50
N PHE A 185 -9.66 -11.52 -3.29
CA PHE A 185 -9.75 -10.20 -3.89
C PHE A 185 -9.87 -10.21 -5.43
N GLY A 186 -9.68 -11.37 -6.08
CA GLY A 186 -9.82 -11.51 -7.54
C GLY A 186 -11.21 -11.19 -8.06
N PRO A 187 -12.31 -11.71 -7.45
CA PRO A 187 -13.67 -11.50 -7.95
C PRO A 187 -14.05 -10.01 -8.09
N GLN A 188 -13.73 -9.16 -7.12
CA GLN A 188 -14.01 -7.71 -7.22
C GLN A 188 -13.24 -7.00 -8.34
N LYS A 189 -12.11 -7.61 -8.80
CA LYS A 189 -11.28 -7.13 -9.91
C LYS A 189 -11.73 -7.66 -11.27
N GLY A 190 -12.81 -8.47 -11.28
CA GLY A 190 -13.40 -9.03 -12.50
C GLY A 190 -12.97 -10.46 -12.82
N ALA A 191 -12.30 -11.16 -11.90
CA ALA A 191 -11.96 -12.57 -12.10
C ALA A 191 -13.18 -13.46 -11.87
N ASP A 192 -13.48 -14.33 -12.83
CA ASP A 192 -14.35 -15.49 -12.65
C ASP A 192 -13.60 -16.64 -11.93
N GLU A 193 -14.29 -17.74 -11.65
CA GLU A 193 -13.71 -18.88 -10.93
C GLU A 193 -12.48 -19.47 -11.64
N ALA A 194 -12.51 -19.57 -12.97
CA ALA A 194 -11.39 -20.10 -13.75
C ALA A 194 -10.18 -19.16 -13.71
N MET A 195 -10.43 -17.85 -13.84
CA MET A 195 -9.39 -16.83 -13.71
C MET A 195 -8.78 -16.79 -12.29
N VAL A 196 -9.59 -16.99 -11.24
CA VAL A 196 -9.09 -17.05 -9.86
C VAL A 196 -8.07 -18.18 -9.70
N LEU A 197 -8.37 -19.37 -10.23
CA LEU A 197 -7.44 -20.51 -10.19
C LEU A 197 -6.16 -20.25 -10.98
N GLU A 198 -6.29 -19.68 -12.19
CA GLU A 198 -5.14 -19.29 -13.05
C GLU A 198 -4.24 -18.28 -12.32
N LEU A 199 -4.82 -17.23 -11.77
CA LEU A 199 -4.10 -16.18 -11.04
C LEU A 199 -3.44 -16.72 -9.77
N ASP A 200 -4.10 -17.62 -9.04
CA ASP A 200 -3.55 -18.20 -7.82
C ASP A 200 -2.32 -19.09 -8.08
N GLU A 201 -2.38 -19.93 -9.12
CA GLU A 201 -1.21 -20.70 -9.57
C GLU A 201 -0.07 -19.77 -10.05
N GLY A 202 -0.40 -18.66 -10.70
CA GLY A 202 0.58 -17.64 -11.09
C GLY A 202 1.27 -17.01 -9.87
N ILE A 203 0.50 -16.62 -8.84
CA ILE A 203 1.07 -16.06 -7.60
C ILE A 203 1.88 -17.11 -6.83
N LYS A 204 1.48 -18.36 -6.83
CA LYS A 204 2.25 -19.45 -6.24
C LYS A 204 3.60 -19.67 -6.95
N ASN A 205 3.63 -19.62 -8.29
CA ASN A 205 4.87 -19.62 -9.04
C ASN A 205 5.76 -18.42 -8.73
N LEU A 206 5.17 -17.23 -8.66
CA LEU A 206 5.88 -16.00 -8.27
C LEU A 206 6.48 -16.12 -6.86
N SER A 207 5.75 -16.70 -5.91
CA SER A 207 6.25 -16.95 -4.53
C SER A 207 7.53 -17.80 -4.55
N ARG A 208 7.55 -18.87 -5.37
CA ARG A 208 8.76 -19.69 -5.56
C ARG A 208 9.91 -18.86 -6.14
N ALA A 209 9.67 -18.11 -7.21
CA ALA A 209 10.68 -17.28 -7.85
C ALA A 209 11.23 -16.19 -6.91
N ILE A 210 10.36 -15.58 -6.08
CA ILE A 210 10.77 -14.63 -5.03
C ILE A 210 11.67 -15.34 -4.02
N THR A 211 11.25 -16.51 -3.52
CA THR A 211 12.05 -17.30 -2.55
C THR A 211 13.44 -17.60 -3.08
N GLU A 212 13.57 -17.98 -4.35
CA GLU A 212 14.86 -18.21 -5.01
C GLU A 212 15.70 -16.92 -5.11
N ALA A 213 15.06 -15.78 -5.41
CA ALA A 213 15.75 -14.50 -5.61
C ALA A 213 16.25 -13.85 -4.31
N ILE A 214 15.47 -13.94 -3.22
CA ILE A 214 15.83 -13.31 -1.94
C ILE A 214 16.31 -14.28 -0.86
N GLY A 215 16.28 -15.60 -1.13
CA GLY A 215 16.74 -16.64 -0.20
C GLY A 215 15.81 -16.87 1.00
N LYS A 216 14.56 -16.38 0.96
CA LYS A 216 13.60 -16.47 2.06
C LYS A 216 12.17 -16.64 1.54
N ASP A 217 11.45 -17.64 2.08
CA ASP A 217 10.01 -17.76 1.85
C ASP A 217 9.24 -16.72 2.67
N ILE A 218 8.39 -15.94 1.98
CA ILE A 218 7.53 -14.91 2.56
C ILE A 218 6.04 -15.16 2.27
N SER A 219 5.68 -16.31 1.71
CA SER A 219 4.32 -16.60 1.22
C SER A 219 3.26 -16.49 2.30
N GLU A 220 3.59 -16.89 3.52
CA GLU A 220 2.69 -16.92 4.68
C GLU A 220 2.85 -15.68 5.60
N VAL A 221 3.71 -14.72 5.23
CA VAL A 221 3.83 -13.49 6.03
C VAL A 221 2.50 -12.72 5.95
N PRO A 222 1.90 -12.33 7.09
CA PRO A 222 0.63 -11.61 7.11
C PRO A 222 0.66 -10.35 6.23
N GLY A 223 -0.34 -10.22 5.34
CA GLY A 223 -0.48 -9.08 4.45
C GLY A 223 0.23 -9.23 3.09
N THR A 224 0.97 -10.30 2.86
CA THR A 224 1.63 -10.53 1.56
C THR A 224 0.65 -10.71 0.42
N GLY A 225 -0.60 -11.16 0.69
CA GLY A 225 -1.68 -11.25 -0.28
C GLY A 225 -2.34 -9.91 -0.63
N ALA A 226 -2.03 -8.84 0.09
CA ALA A 226 -2.65 -7.53 -0.15
C ALA A 226 -2.43 -7.06 -1.58
N ALA A 227 -3.47 -6.44 -2.15
CA ALA A 227 -3.41 -5.80 -3.46
C ALA A 227 -2.94 -6.74 -4.59
N GLY A 228 -3.44 -7.99 -4.60
CA GLY A 228 -3.04 -8.97 -5.61
C GLY A 228 -1.59 -9.42 -5.44
N ALA A 229 -1.22 -9.70 -4.20
CA ALA A 229 0.11 -10.04 -3.71
C ALA A 229 1.17 -8.92 -3.87
N MET A 230 0.76 -7.67 -4.09
CA MET A 230 1.72 -6.55 -4.06
C MET A 230 2.38 -6.40 -2.68
N GLY A 231 1.70 -6.79 -1.57
CA GLY A 231 2.31 -6.83 -0.25
C GLY A 231 3.61 -7.65 -0.23
N ALA A 232 3.64 -8.81 -0.90
CA ALA A 232 4.86 -9.59 -1.07
C ALA A 232 5.90 -8.87 -1.93
N GLY A 233 5.49 -8.25 -3.04
CA GLY A 233 6.38 -7.44 -3.89
C GLY A 233 7.04 -6.30 -3.11
N MET A 234 6.29 -5.62 -2.24
CA MET A 234 6.83 -4.55 -1.40
C MET A 234 7.91 -5.05 -0.43
N ILE A 235 7.74 -6.24 0.14
CA ILE A 235 8.77 -6.86 0.97
C ILE A 235 9.98 -7.24 0.11
N ALA A 236 9.75 -8.03 -0.96
CA ALA A 236 10.79 -8.68 -1.73
C ALA A 236 11.64 -7.71 -2.55
N PHE A 237 11.00 -6.75 -3.22
CA PHE A 237 11.65 -5.88 -4.20
C PHE A 237 12.03 -4.51 -3.61
N PHE A 238 11.26 -4.02 -2.65
CA PHE A 238 11.46 -2.68 -2.08
C PHE A 238 12.02 -2.71 -0.66
N GLY A 239 12.13 -3.90 -0.02
CA GLY A 239 12.59 -4.02 1.37
C GLY A 239 11.65 -3.34 2.37
N SER A 240 10.38 -3.15 1.99
CA SER A 240 9.38 -2.49 2.81
C SER A 240 8.93 -3.36 3.98
N ARG A 241 8.60 -2.73 5.10
CA ARG A 241 7.83 -3.39 6.16
C ARG A 241 6.33 -3.14 5.95
N LEU A 242 5.53 -4.19 6.13
CA LEU A 242 4.09 -4.06 6.19
C LEU A 242 3.68 -3.58 7.58
N GLN A 243 2.82 -2.58 7.63
CA GLN A 243 2.35 -1.95 8.87
C GLN A 243 0.88 -1.59 8.73
N MET A 244 0.10 -1.72 9.81
CA MET A 244 -1.30 -1.30 9.80
C MET A 244 -1.42 0.18 9.46
N GLY A 245 -2.45 0.53 8.68
CA GLY A 245 -2.70 1.90 8.24
C GLY A 245 -2.80 2.86 9.41
N ILE A 246 -3.64 2.54 10.40
CA ILE A 246 -3.79 3.37 11.60
C ILE A 246 -2.47 3.58 12.35
N GLN A 247 -1.64 2.53 12.50
CA GLN A 247 -0.35 2.63 13.15
C GLN A 247 0.57 3.60 12.39
N THR A 248 0.59 3.48 11.05
CA THR A 248 1.38 4.35 10.19
C THR A 248 0.94 5.82 10.29
N VAL A 249 -0.37 6.06 10.34
CA VAL A 249 -0.92 7.42 10.53
C VAL A 249 -0.48 7.97 11.89
N LEU A 250 -0.73 7.25 12.99
CA LEU A 250 -0.42 7.71 14.35
C LEU A 250 1.09 7.99 14.53
N ASP A 251 1.96 7.13 13.99
CA ASP A 251 3.40 7.33 14.02
C ASP A 251 3.83 8.56 13.21
N THR A 252 3.24 8.75 12.03
CA THR A 252 3.61 9.84 11.12
C THR A 252 3.17 11.21 11.65
N VAL A 253 1.99 11.29 12.29
CA VAL A 253 1.51 12.53 12.92
C VAL A 253 2.09 12.75 14.32
N LYS A 254 2.94 11.82 14.82
CA LYS A 254 3.48 11.85 16.18
C LYS A 254 2.37 11.95 17.24
N PHE A 255 1.37 11.09 17.12
CA PHE A 255 0.16 11.16 17.92
C PHE A 255 0.43 11.17 19.42
N ASP A 256 1.44 10.42 19.91
CA ASP A 256 1.82 10.37 21.33
C ASP A 256 2.29 11.75 21.86
N GLU A 257 3.04 12.50 21.02
CA GLU A 257 3.42 13.89 21.37
C GLU A 257 2.19 14.80 21.38
N MET A 258 1.30 14.64 20.39
CA MET A 258 0.09 15.44 20.23
C MET A 258 -0.90 15.28 21.37
N ILE A 259 -1.02 14.07 21.96
CA ILE A 259 -1.94 13.79 23.07
C ILE A 259 -1.30 13.98 24.45
N SER A 260 -0.04 14.40 24.54
CA SER A 260 0.70 14.47 25.81
C SER A 260 0.04 15.35 26.86
N ASP A 261 -0.62 16.41 26.43
CA ASP A 261 -1.34 17.41 27.25
C ASP A 261 -2.85 17.51 26.96
N ALA A 262 -3.39 16.60 26.13
CA ALA A 262 -4.81 16.59 25.79
C ALA A 262 -5.69 16.15 26.98
N ASP A 263 -6.72 16.91 27.30
CA ASP A 263 -7.73 16.55 28.28
C ASP A 263 -8.66 15.45 27.80
N TYR A 264 -9.01 15.46 26.50
CA TYR A 264 -9.94 14.52 25.86
C TYR A 264 -9.45 14.07 24.50
N ILE A 265 -9.60 12.77 24.22
CA ILE A 265 -9.41 12.17 22.91
C ILE A 265 -10.77 11.65 22.43
N ILE A 266 -11.23 12.18 21.29
CA ILE A 266 -12.47 11.74 20.65
C ILE A 266 -12.08 10.94 19.40
N THR A 267 -12.40 9.65 19.40
CA THR A 267 -12.12 8.76 18.27
C THR A 267 -13.39 8.07 17.80
N GLY A 268 -13.40 7.60 16.58
CA GLY A 268 -14.55 6.88 16.01
C GLY A 268 -14.22 6.21 14.69
N GLU A 269 -14.99 5.21 14.37
CA GLU A 269 -14.96 4.50 13.10
C GLU A 269 -16.38 4.14 12.66
N GLY A 270 -16.57 3.76 11.39
CA GLY A 270 -17.89 3.53 10.82
C GLY A 270 -18.66 2.38 11.46
N LYS A 271 -17.96 1.39 12.05
CA LYS A 271 -18.56 0.25 12.73
C LYS A 271 -17.63 -0.28 13.80
N LEU A 272 -18.15 -0.48 15.01
CA LEU A 272 -17.47 -1.20 16.10
C LEU A 272 -17.90 -2.67 16.07
N ASP A 273 -17.00 -3.57 15.68
CA ASP A 273 -17.22 -5.01 15.64
C ASP A 273 -15.94 -5.78 16.04
N SER A 274 -15.95 -7.10 15.84
CA SER A 274 -14.79 -7.96 16.17
C SER A 274 -13.51 -7.58 15.39
N GLN A 275 -13.62 -6.88 14.26
CA GLN A 275 -12.47 -6.37 13.52
C GLN A 275 -11.87 -5.15 14.20
N SER A 276 -12.66 -4.32 14.88
CA SER A 276 -12.17 -3.18 15.67
C SER A 276 -11.20 -3.63 16.76
N LEU A 277 -11.46 -4.81 17.39
CA LEU A 277 -10.59 -5.43 18.39
C LEU A 277 -9.24 -5.91 17.83
N ARG A 278 -9.10 -6.03 16.51
CA ARG A 278 -7.82 -6.38 15.84
C ARG A 278 -6.90 -5.19 15.63
N GLY A 279 -7.11 -4.09 16.35
CA GLY A 279 -6.22 -2.92 16.35
C GLY A 279 -6.58 -1.86 15.32
N LYS A 280 -7.88 -1.66 15.01
CA LYS A 280 -8.37 -0.50 14.24
C LYS A 280 -8.34 0.78 15.05
N VAL A 281 -8.82 1.88 14.46
CA VAL A 281 -8.68 3.27 14.91
C VAL A 281 -8.98 3.46 16.40
N VAL A 282 -10.13 2.97 16.88
CA VAL A 282 -10.57 3.19 18.27
C VAL A 282 -9.61 2.52 19.25
N ILE A 283 -9.30 1.24 19.03
CA ILE A 283 -8.43 0.48 19.94
C ILE A 283 -6.99 1.02 19.93
N ARG A 284 -6.43 1.33 18.75
CA ARG A 284 -5.06 1.87 18.68
C ARG A 284 -4.94 3.26 19.30
N SER A 285 -5.97 4.09 19.18
CA SER A 285 -6.00 5.39 19.87
C SER A 285 -6.10 5.21 21.39
N GLU A 286 -6.85 4.21 21.85
CA GLU A 286 -6.96 3.85 23.27
C GLU A 286 -5.64 3.29 23.84
N GLU A 287 -4.98 2.36 23.14
CA GLU A 287 -3.70 1.78 23.54
C GLU A 287 -2.62 2.85 23.73
N ARG A 288 -2.58 3.89 22.88
CA ARG A 288 -1.65 5.01 22.97
C ARG A 288 -1.92 5.93 24.17
N ARG A 289 -3.12 5.88 24.71
CA ARG A 289 -3.48 6.62 25.92
C ARG A 289 -3.02 5.94 27.22
N VAL A 290 -2.63 4.69 27.18
CA VAL A 290 -2.24 3.89 28.37
C VAL A 290 -1.10 4.55 29.11
N GLY A 291 -1.36 4.95 30.36
CA GLY A 291 -0.48 5.73 31.23
C GLY A 291 -1.12 7.02 31.76
N LYS A 292 -2.28 7.44 31.20
CA LYS A 292 -3.10 8.54 31.74
C LYS A 292 -4.37 7.96 32.37
N GLU A 293 -4.68 8.38 33.60
CA GLU A 293 -5.86 7.88 34.29
C GLU A 293 -7.16 8.11 33.51
N CYS A 294 -7.98 7.06 33.40
CA CYS A 294 -9.37 7.16 32.98
C CYS A 294 -10.15 7.96 34.04
N ARG A 295 -10.57 9.14 33.75
CA ARG A 295 -11.55 9.87 34.57
C ARG A 295 -12.91 9.80 33.95
#